data_d32cde1385a8e0c9dcc02ea33c9bda3d
#
_entry.id   d32cde1385a8e0c9dcc02ea33c9bda3d
#
_cell.length_a   1.000
_cell.length_b   1.000
_cell.length_c   1.000
_cell.angle_alpha   90.00
_cell.angle_beta   90.00
_cell.angle_gamma   90.00
#
_symmetry.space_group_name_H-M   'P 1'
#
loop_
_entity.id
_entity.type
_entity.pdbx_description
1 polymer ?
#
loop_
_entity_poly.entity_id
_entity_poly.type
_entity_poly.pdbx_seq_one_letter_code
_entity_poly.pdbx_strand_id
1 'polypeptide(L)'
;MKMNKFLNISNNFTIFFLIYLFFYNNSFYSQCNSPCFCLQVDEIGEVYILWDTLNITNVNLFEHQFYADTGGGFVLIGSESNPSVNSFNFQNYFAGNNASSYFIKSLYGSSGSNFNFSDTISTIFFDLVNLFDGRVALSWNHPVAVNTLPLNSQYIIESSSPSNPPTSAVWNQVVSLPIDSLNYTDNISVCSSWLNYRVRLSSSTCDFVSNLDGGFIEDQQAPDAPVINLVSQDTSNNYLYIDWNPSIAQDVMAYIVFKFSNGSWNPLDTIFGIQNTSFYDTSTTSFQNDIVKYSIAAMDSCSSGNPPQFNTSSAGDEHNNILLNQQYEQCTGEVLLSFNEYINWPLGVSSYKIYYKNDAILNWQLLDSTNSLNYSYIIQQGNMNYSFIVEAESDSLAISSLSNIVEFYANQPPIPQSSYISQVQVHSDTIFVKYIGDNGIGIKSLNIYRSLDNGISFEMIDFETNPVFPYTYYDLDVYPSERSYLYQMSVTDSCLNEVAFSNFGQSIFLDGNSEDYLINNIVWSPYQNWENGVETYEILTLNNLNPTFELLIDL
;
A
#
# COMPACT_ATOMS: atom_id res chain seq x y z
N MET A 1 9.80 -48.82 26.74
CA MET A 1 10.14 -49.41 28.03
C MET A 1 9.36 -48.70 29.12
N LYS A 2 8.45 -49.46 29.75
CA LYS A 2 7.73 -49.27 31.01
C LYS A 2 6.87 -47.98 31.13
N MET A 3 5.60 -48.06 31.12
CA MET A 3 4.57 -48.82 31.89
C MET A 3 3.99 -48.01 33.05
N ASN A 4 2.68 -47.73 32.89
CA ASN A 4 1.60 -47.70 33.90
C ASN A 4 1.79 -46.93 35.21
N LYS A 5 0.90 -45.95 35.41
CA LYS A 5 0.09 -45.91 36.62
C LYS A 5 -1.32 -45.39 36.29
N PHE A 6 -2.25 -46.29 36.19
CA PHE A 6 -3.65 -46.10 36.45
C PHE A 6 -3.79 -45.76 37.94
N LEU A 7 -4.46 -44.67 38.25
CA LEU A 7 -4.99 -44.43 39.60
C LEU A 7 -6.47 -44.09 39.47
N ASN A 8 -7.27 -44.99 40.03
CA ASN A 8 -8.68 -44.89 40.31
C ASN A 8 -9.12 -43.49 40.75
N ILE A 9 -9.96 -42.84 39.94
CA ILE A 9 -10.87 -41.81 40.37
C ILE A 9 -12.30 -42.23 39.94
N SER A 10 -12.82 -43.22 40.63
CA SER A 10 -14.25 -43.53 40.60
C SER A 10 -14.72 -43.43 42.07
N ASN A 11 -15.25 -42.28 42.45
CA ASN A 11 -16.25 -42.10 43.50
C ASN A 11 -16.62 -40.63 43.84
N ASN A 12 -15.93 -39.67 43.22
CA ASN A 12 -16.33 -38.26 43.45
C ASN A 12 -17.09 -37.58 42.31
N PHE A 13 -17.29 -38.26 41.19
CA PHE A 13 -18.04 -37.70 40.05
C PHE A 13 -19.55 -37.90 40.16
N THR A 14 -20.00 -38.86 40.95
CA THR A 14 -21.44 -39.16 41.12
C THR A 14 -22.10 -38.20 42.11
N ILE A 15 -21.36 -37.65 43.06
CA ILE A 15 -21.91 -36.70 44.05
C ILE A 15 -21.96 -35.27 43.46
N PHE A 16 -21.00 -34.91 42.59
CA PHE A 16 -21.03 -33.60 41.89
C PHE A 16 -22.10 -33.55 40.79
N PHE A 17 -22.41 -34.67 40.13
CA PHE A 17 -23.47 -34.74 39.11
C PHE A 17 -24.87 -34.75 39.73
N LEU A 18 -25.04 -35.27 40.93
CA LEU A 18 -26.31 -35.21 41.67
C LEU A 18 -26.57 -33.83 42.31
N ILE A 19 -25.53 -33.10 42.70
CA ILE A 19 -25.66 -31.72 43.16
C ILE A 19 -25.93 -30.77 41.98
N TYR A 20 -25.39 -31.05 40.81
CA TYR A 20 -25.64 -30.24 39.58
C TYR A 20 -27.05 -30.49 39.01
N LEU A 21 -27.64 -31.69 39.18
CA LEU A 21 -29.01 -32.01 38.79
C LEU A 21 -30.06 -31.48 39.76
N PHE A 22 -29.69 -31.19 41.04
CA PHE A 22 -30.62 -30.55 42.00
C PHE A 22 -30.62 -29.03 41.92
N PHE A 23 -29.61 -28.40 41.34
CA PHE A 23 -29.57 -26.94 41.10
C PHE A 23 -30.10 -26.54 39.71
N TYR A 24 -30.33 -27.48 38.79
CA TYR A 24 -30.83 -27.17 37.44
C TYR A 24 -32.33 -27.24 37.27
N ASN A 25 -33.09 -27.54 38.37
CA ASN A 25 -34.56 -27.55 38.34
C ASN A 25 -35.24 -26.44 39.19
N ASN A 26 -34.48 -25.46 39.61
CA ASN A 26 -35.05 -24.20 40.01
C ASN A 26 -34.92 -23.23 38.82
N SER A 27 -35.86 -23.32 37.87
CA SER A 27 -36.26 -22.17 37.10
C SER A 27 -36.62 -21.08 38.12
N PHE A 28 -35.74 -20.09 38.25
CA PHE A 28 -36.08 -18.79 38.80
C PHE A 28 -37.11 -18.19 37.83
N TYR A 29 -38.38 -18.62 37.96
CA TYR A 29 -39.45 -17.79 37.47
C TYR A 29 -39.40 -16.53 38.34
N SER A 30 -39.08 -15.38 37.77
CA SER A 30 -39.38 -14.13 38.41
C SER A 30 -40.90 -14.12 38.64
N GLN A 31 -41.30 -14.27 39.89
CA GLN A 31 -42.73 -14.24 40.24
C GLN A 31 -43.16 -12.79 40.13
N CYS A 32 -43.81 -12.45 39.03
CA CYS A 32 -44.59 -11.22 39.00
C CYS A 32 -45.72 -11.32 40.05
N ASN A 33 -46.02 -10.22 40.69
CA ASN A 33 -47.17 -10.18 41.57
C ASN A 33 -48.46 -10.43 40.77
N SER A 34 -49.28 -11.36 41.22
CA SER A 34 -50.48 -11.74 40.50
C SER A 34 -51.56 -10.62 40.54
N PRO A 35 -52.14 -10.26 39.39
CA PRO A 35 -51.97 -10.88 38.09
C PRO A 35 -50.72 -10.37 37.36
N CYS A 36 -49.99 -11.28 36.67
CA CYS A 36 -49.00 -10.91 35.72
C CYS A 36 -49.65 -10.31 34.49
N PHE A 37 -49.11 -9.20 33.99
CA PHE A 37 -49.66 -8.58 32.79
C PHE A 37 -48.54 -7.98 31.92
N CYS A 38 -48.86 -7.72 30.66
CA CYS A 38 -48.03 -6.97 29.75
C CYS A 38 -48.81 -5.89 29.02
N LEU A 39 -48.11 -4.95 28.44
CA LEU A 39 -48.68 -3.84 27.71
C LEU A 39 -48.35 -3.97 26.24
N GLN A 40 -49.34 -3.77 25.39
CA GLN A 40 -49.18 -3.66 23.95
C GLN A 40 -49.74 -2.32 23.50
N VAL A 41 -49.07 -1.69 22.58
CA VAL A 41 -49.50 -0.46 21.91
C VAL A 41 -49.85 -0.83 20.47
N ASP A 42 -51.05 -0.47 20.03
CA ASP A 42 -51.46 -0.74 18.65
C ASP A 42 -50.93 0.29 17.64
N GLU A 43 -51.26 0.12 16.37
CA GLU A 43 -50.79 0.96 15.27
C GLU A 43 -51.29 2.42 15.34
N ILE A 44 -52.35 2.69 16.11
CA ILE A 44 -52.90 4.03 16.35
C ILE A 44 -52.47 4.61 17.70
N GLY A 45 -51.67 3.87 18.48
CA GLY A 45 -51.10 4.31 19.76
C GLY A 45 -52.01 3.99 20.97
N GLU A 46 -53.12 3.26 20.82
CA GLU A 46 -53.95 2.84 21.94
C GLU A 46 -53.28 1.71 22.74
N VAL A 47 -53.41 1.76 24.06
CA VAL A 47 -52.78 0.82 24.98
C VAL A 47 -53.71 -0.30 25.34
N TYR A 48 -53.22 -1.54 25.22
CA TYR A 48 -53.92 -2.76 25.65
C TYR A 48 -53.15 -3.37 26.83
N ILE A 49 -53.87 -3.71 27.90
CA ILE A 49 -53.36 -4.57 28.95
C ILE A 49 -53.81 -6.00 28.66
N LEU A 50 -52.85 -6.94 28.68
CA LEU A 50 -53.11 -8.37 28.61
C LEU A 50 -52.63 -9.02 29.92
N TRP A 51 -53.44 -9.85 30.54
CA TRP A 51 -53.07 -10.54 31.79
C TRP A 51 -53.34 -12.04 31.73
N ASP A 52 -52.65 -12.79 32.61
CA ASP A 52 -52.81 -14.22 32.70
C ASP A 52 -54.00 -14.57 33.62
N THR A 53 -54.99 -15.32 33.09
CA THR A 53 -56.11 -15.80 33.81
C THR A 53 -55.87 -17.11 34.59
N LEU A 54 -54.74 -17.81 34.30
CA LEU A 54 -54.46 -19.16 34.84
C LEU A 54 -54.23 -19.19 36.35
N ASN A 55 -53.83 -18.10 36.97
CA ASN A 55 -53.59 -18.02 38.42
C ASN A 55 -54.80 -17.56 39.27
N ILE A 56 -55.96 -17.34 38.64
CA ILE A 56 -57.14 -16.76 39.30
C ILE A 56 -58.12 -17.83 39.70
N THR A 57 -57.94 -19.13 39.43
CA THR A 57 -58.90 -20.21 39.49
C THR A 57 -59.37 -20.60 40.94
N ASN A 58 -58.77 -20.02 41.99
CA ASN A 58 -59.15 -20.36 43.38
C ASN A 58 -59.63 -19.17 44.23
N VAL A 59 -59.89 -18.01 43.66
CA VAL A 59 -60.29 -16.82 44.40
C VAL A 59 -61.54 -16.24 43.74
N ASN A 60 -62.60 -15.93 44.55
CA ASN A 60 -63.75 -15.19 44.05
C ASN A 60 -63.33 -13.79 43.62
N LEU A 61 -62.82 -13.65 42.35
CA LEU A 61 -62.50 -12.34 41.76
C LEU A 61 -63.84 -11.54 41.74
N PHE A 62 -63.76 -10.32 42.28
CA PHE A 62 -64.88 -9.37 42.24
C PHE A 62 -64.70 -8.42 41.03
N GLU A 63 -63.46 -7.85 40.86
CA GLU A 63 -63.18 -6.90 39.79
C GLU A 63 -61.65 -6.65 39.66
N HIS A 64 -61.18 -6.48 38.45
CA HIS A 64 -59.87 -5.85 38.15
C HIS A 64 -60.07 -4.36 37.91
N GLN A 65 -59.33 -3.50 38.61
CA GLN A 65 -59.30 -2.06 38.43
C GLN A 65 -57.97 -1.68 37.83
N PHE A 66 -57.99 -0.97 36.71
CA PHE A 66 -56.79 -0.57 35.96
C PHE A 66 -56.45 0.89 36.26
N TYR A 67 -55.20 1.14 36.59
CA TYR A 67 -54.67 2.46 36.93
C TYR A 67 -53.56 2.86 35.97
N ALA A 68 -53.59 4.12 35.49
CA ALA A 68 -52.53 4.72 34.70
C ALA A 68 -51.96 5.98 35.40
N ASP A 69 -50.64 6.20 35.23
CA ASP A 69 -50.05 7.44 35.65
C ASP A 69 -50.30 8.51 34.58
N THR A 70 -50.97 9.58 34.95
CA THR A 70 -51.34 10.69 34.07
C THR A 70 -50.40 11.91 34.27
N GLY A 71 -49.23 11.72 34.93
CA GLY A 71 -48.27 12.80 35.24
C GLY A 71 -48.57 13.54 36.54
N GLY A 72 -49.72 13.30 37.14
CA GLY A 72 -50.13 13.80 38.46
C GLY A 72 -50.36 12.71 39.49
N GLY A 73 -50.04 11.45 39.15
CA GLY A 73 -50.24 10.24 39.92
C GLY A 73 -51.20 9.29 39.22
N PHE A 74 -51.38 8.11 39.82
CA PHE A 74 -52.20 7.05 39.26
C PHE A 74 -53.69 7.34 39.44
N VAL A 75 -54.42 7.27 38.33
CA VAL A 75 -55.89 7.41 38.31
C VAL A 75 -56.54 6.11 37.79
N LEU A 76 -57.72 5.80 38.30
CA LEU A 76 -58.55 4.69 37.80
C LEU A 76 -59.00 5.03 36.38
N ILE A 77 -58.70 4.16 35.42
CA ILE A 77 -58.99 4.36 34.00
C ILE A 77 -60.00 3.37 33.44
N GLY A 78 -60.25 2.30 34.15
CA GLY A 78 -61.25 1.29 33.80
C GLY A 78 -61.33 0.12 34.75
N SER A 79 -62.30 -0.74 34.57
CA SER A 79 -62.42 -1.97 35.34
C SER A 79 -63.02 -3.09 34.52
N GLU A 80 -62.74 -4.36 34.92
CA GLU A 80 -63.29 -5.60 34.35
C GLU A 80 -63.69 -6.59 35.47
N SER A 81 -64.95 -7.01 35.48
CA SER A 81 -65.47 -7.94 36.47
C SER A 81 -65.63 -9.37 35.94
N ASN A 82 -65.51 -9.59 34.66
CA ASN A 82 -65.57 -10.91 34.05
C ASN A 82 -64.28 -11.68 34.17
N PRO A 83 -64.17 -12.76 34.94
CA PRO A 83 -62.92 -13.51 35.13
C PRO A 83 -62.40 -14.25 33.87
N SER A 84 -63.24 -14.33 32.84
CA SER A 84 -62.88 -14.98 31.57
C SER A 84 -62.24 -14.01 30.57
N VAL A 85 -62.27 -12.72 30.87
CA VAL A 85 -61.58 -11.69 30.04
C VAL A 85 -60.15 -11.56 30.49
N ASN A 86 -59.22 -11.52 29.52
CA ASN A 86 -57.80 -11.43 29.75
C ASN A 86 -57.16 -10.25 29.03
N SER A 87 -57.97 -9.34 28.51
CA SER A 87 -57.45 -8.12 27.85
C SER A 87 -58.43 -6.95 28.09
N PHE A 88 -57.86 -5.75 28.16
CA PHE A 88 -58.62 -4.51 28.28
C PHE A 88 -57.95 -3.41 27.41
N ASN A 89 -58.81 -2.72 26.63
CA ASN A 89 -58.36 -1.58 25.81
C ASN A 89 -58.69 -0.27 26.52
N PHE A 90 -57.68 0.59 26.65
CA PHE A 90 -57.83 1.93 27.20
C PHE A 90 -58.18 2.93 26.10
N GLN A 91 -59.44 3.10 25.81
CA GLN A 91 -59.88 4.11 24.86
C GLN A 91 -59.44 5.51 25.32
N ASN A 92 -58.85 6.28 24.43
CA ASN A 92 -58.31 7.63 24.66
C ASN A 92 -57.02 7.75 25.53
N TYR A 93 -56.32 6.65 25.78
CA TYR A 93 -55.00 6.66 26.41
C TYR A 93 -53.94 6.27 25.37
N PHE A 94 -53.18 7.26 24.90
CA PHE A 94 -52.20 7.07 23.84
C PHE A 94 -50.80 7.08 24.40
N ALA A 95 -50.02 6.06 24.10
CA ALA A 95 -48.59 5.92 24.46
C ALA A 95 -47.66 6.28 23.32
N GLY A 96 -48.13 7.03 22.33
CA GLY A 96 -47.31 7.39 21.14
C GLY A 96 -46.23 8.43 21.38
N ASN A 97 -46.28 9.21 22.47
CA ASN A 97 -45.34 10.29 22.69
C ASN A 97 -44.41 10.10 23.91
N ASN A 98 -44.76 9.23 24.84
CA ASN A 98 -43.98 8.95 26.05
C ASN A 98 -44.32 7.56 26.62
N ALA A 99 -43.38 6.98 27.36
CA ALA A 99 -43.67 5.80 28.18
C ALA A 99 -44.70 6.16 29.26
N SER A 100 -45.74 5.34 29.40
CA SER A 100 -46.79 5.50 30.41
C SER A 100 -46.80 4.28 31.33
N SER A 101 -47.02 4.50 32.65
CA SER A 101 -46.96 3.44 33.66
C SER A 101 -48.34 3.02 34.08
N TYR A 102 -48.51 1.73 34.34
CA TYR A 102 -49.78 1.11 34.65
C TYR A 102 -49.62 0.08 35.78
N PHE A 103 -50.70 -0.14 36.58
CA PHE A 103 -50.82 -1.28 37.46
C PHE A 103 -52.28 -1.75 37.55
N ILE A 104 -52.46 -3.00 37.99
CA ILE A 104 -53.80 -3.61 38.23
C ILE A 104 -53.98 -3.74 39.70
N LYS A 105 -55.17 -3.33 40.20
CA LYS A 105 -55.64 -3.62 41.54
C LYS A 105 -56.77 -4.63 41.39
N SER A 106 -56.59 -5.85 41.90
CA SER A 106 -57.59 -6.92 41.85
C SER A 106 -58.32 -7.01 43.16
N LEU A 107 -59.65 -6.93 43.11
CA LEU A 107 -60.56 -7.02 44.23
C LEU A 107 -61.12 -8.42 44.32
N TYR A 108 -61.24 -8.93 45.52
CA TYR A 108 -61.73 -10.30 45.81
C TYR A 108 -62.81 -10.37 46.90
N GLY A 109 -63.53 -11.44 46.88
CA GLY A 109 -64.62 -11.70 47.82
C GLY A 109 -66.00 -11.11 47.40
N SER A 110 -67.04 -11.43 48.07
CA SER A 110 -68.41 -11.04 47.70
C SER A 110 -68.72 -9.53 47.75
N SER A 111 -67.79 -8.75 48.34
CA SER A 111 -67.93 -7.30 48.47
C SER A 111 -66.65 -6.54 47.95
N GLY A 112 -65.69 -7.25 47.38
CA GLY A 112 -64.42 -6.62 46.94
C GLY A 112 -63.57 -6.07 48.10
N SER A 113 -63.75 -6.63 49.31
CA SER A 113 -63.08 -6.13 50.53
C SER A 113 -61.54 -6.45 50.61
N ASN A 114 -61.15 -7.52 49.94
CA ASN A 114 -59.75 -7.92 49.83
C ASN A 114 -59.18 -7.46 48.50
N PHE A 115 -57.92 -7.05 48.46
CA PHE A 115 -57.25 -6.62 47.21
C PHE A 115 -55.77 -6.96 47.16
N ASN A 116 -55.30 -7.13 45.94
CA ASN A 116 -53.84 -7.23 45.60
C ASN A 116 -53.50 -6.21 44.53
N PHE A 117 -52.23 -5.75 44.56
CA PHE A 117 -51.71 -4.93 43.50
C PHE A 117 -50.74 -5.77 42.67
N SER A 118 -50.76 -5.56 41.35
CA SER A 118 -49.74 -6.02 40.47
C SER A 118 -48.47 -5.18 40.63
N ASP A 119 -47.39 -5.59 39.97
CA ASP A 119 -46.25 -4.70 39.73
C ASP A 119 -46.69 -3.53 38.84
N THR A 120 -45.95 -2.41 38.94
CA THR A 120 -46.12 -1.29 38.03
C THR A 120 -45.23 -1.51 36.83
N ILE A 121 -45.80 -1.49 35.63
CA ILE A 121 -45.08 -1.65 34.37
C ILE A 121 -45.34 -0.46 33.45
N SER A 122 -44.43 -0.20 32.54
CA SER A 122 -44.55 0.88 31.57
C SER A 122 -44.68 0.34 30.14
N THR A 123 -45.31 1.11 29.27
CA THR A 123 -45.24 0.85 27.83
C THR A 123 -43.80 0.94 27.36
N ILE A 124 -43.43 0.17 26.34
CA ILE A 124 -42.23 0.42 25.59
C ILE A 124 -42.52 1.63 24.70
N PHE A 125 -41.81 2.74 24.96
CA PHE A 125 -41.81 3.89 24.08
C PHE A 125 -40.63 3.74 23.11
N PHE A 126 -40.97 3.72 21.83
CA PHE A 126 -40.04 3.54 20.74
C PHE A 126 -39.93 4.83 19.93
N ASP A 127 -38.71 5.24 19.62
CA ASP A 127 -38.37 6.45 18.87
C ASP A 127 -37.42 6.12 17.72
N LEU A 128 -37.68 6.71 16.55
CA LEU A 128 -36.90 6.53 15.34
C LEU A 128 -36.35 7.86 14.84
N VAL A 129 -35.07 7.89 14.54
CA VAL A 129 -34.39 9.02 13.91
C VAL A 129 -33.85 8.61 12.56
N ASN A 130 -34.32 9.24 11.48
CA ASN A 130 -33.68 9.09 10.15
C ASN A 130 -32.35 9.83 10.14
N LEU A 131 -31.26 9.13 9.80
CA LEU A 131 -29.91 9.70 9.71
C LEU A 131 -29.61 10.28 8.34
N PHE A 132 -30.49 10.06 7.35
CA PHE A 132 -30.37 10.51 5.95
C PHE A 132 -29.13 9.99 5.20
N ASP A 133 -28.53 8.92 5.71
CA ASP A 133 -27.33 8.26 5.16
C ASP A 133 -27.56 6.76 4.91
N GLY A 134 -28.78 6.38 4.59
CA GLY A 134 -29.16 4.98 4.43
C GLY A 134 -29.33 4.23 5.76
N ARG A 135 -29.33 4.94 6.90
CA ARG A 135 -29.50 4.35 8.24
C ARG A 135 -30.60 5.00 9.05
N VAL A 136 -31.21 4.23 9.93
CA VAL A 136 -32.14 4.74 10.95
C VAL A 136 -31.62 4.36 12.33
N ALA A 137 -31.61 5.30 13.25
CA ALA A 137 -31.32 5.06 14.66
C ALA A 137 -32.61 4.81 15.42
N LEU A 138 -32.69 3.68 16.12
CA LEU A 138 -33.83 3.18 16.87
C LEU A 138 -33.47 3.20 18.35
N SER A 139 -34.38 3.67 19.20
CA SER A 139 -34.18 3.67 20.66
C SER A 139 -35.50 3.36 21.40
N TRP A 140 -35.41 2.76 22.59
CA TRP A 140 -36.55 2.39 23.41
C TRP A 140 -36.16 2.27 24.88
N ASN A 141 -37.21 2.19 25.78
CA ASN A 141 -37.02 1.98 27.21
C ASN A 141 -37.37 0.55 27.62
N HIS A 142 -36.88 0.13 28.78
CA HIS A 142 -37.39 -1.09 29.45
C HIS A 142 -38.80 -0.88 29.98
N PRO A 143 -39.72 -1.83 29.78
CA PRO A 143 -41.09 -1.75 30.38
C PRO A 143 -41.11 -2.07 31.88
N VAL A 144 -40.12 -2.85 32.36
CA VAL A 144 -39.96 -3.27 33.77
C VAL A 144 -38.45 -3.36 34.08
N ALA A 145 -38.12 -3.54 35.36
CA ALA A 145 -36.73 -3.80 35.75
C ALA A 145 -36.21 -5.10 35.10
N VAL A 146 -35.02 -5.06 34.48
CA VAL A 146 -34.45 -6.18 33.71
C VAL A 146 -34.35 -7.48 34.50
N ASN A 147 -34.09 -7.39 35.82
CA ASN A 147 -33.99 -8.54 36.71
C ASN A 147 -35.33 -9.21 37.02
N THR A 148 -36.46 -8.63 36.59
CA THR A 148 -37.80 -9.20 36.76
C THR A 148 -38.30 -9.94 35.52
N LEU A 149 -37.54 -9.86 34.40
CA LEU A 149 -37.88 -10.54 33.16
C LEU A 149 -37.34 -11.97 33.15
N PRO A 150 -38.03 -12.91 32.46
CA PRO A 150 -37.53 -14.27 32.28
C PRO A 150 -36.18 -14.32 31.60
N LEU A 151 -35.37 -15.31 32.01
CA LEU A 151 -34.07 -15.62 31.35
C LEU A 151 -34.29 -15.89 29.89
N ASN A 152 -33.89 -15.42 28.91
CA ASN A 152 -34.12 -15.56 27.47
C ASN A 152 -35.14 -14.58 26.87
N SER A 153 -35.56 -13.56 27.60
CA SER A 153 -36.30 -12.45 27.01
C SER A 153 -35.39 -11.69 26.03
N GLN A 154 -35.96 -11.35 24.88
CA GLN A 154 -35.21 -10.65 23.80
C GLN A 154 -36.07 -9.52 23.25
N TYR A 155 -35.40 -8.43 22.86
CA TYR A 155 -36.02 -7.44 22.01
C TYR A 155 -35.99 -7.90 20.56
N ILE A 156 -37.12 -7.85 19.89
CA ILE A 156 -37.28 -8.14 18.47
C ILE A 156 -37.67 -6.85 17.79
N ILE A 157 -36.79 -6.38 16.89
CA ILE A 157 -37.11 -5.24 16.05
C ILE A 157 -37.85 -5.75 14.82
N GLU A 158 -39.00 -5.17 14.55
CA GLU A 158 -39.84 -5.51 13.41
C GLU A 158 -40.03 -4.28 12.52
N SER A 159 -40.00 -4.48 11.20
CA SER A 159 -40.28 -3.44 10.22
C SER A 159 -41.41 -3.84 9.29
N SER A 160 -42.09 -2.85 8.77
CA SER A 160 -43.10 -3.03 7.71
C SER A 160 -42.97 -1.92 6.67
N SER A 161 -43.29 -2.25 5.42
CA SER A 161 -43.39 -1.29 4.32
C SER A 161 -44.86 -1.15 3.93
N PRO A 162 -45.57 -0.23 4.54
CA PRO A 162 -46.99 -0.07 4.23
C PRO A 162 -47.15 0.70 2.92
N SER A 163 -48.11 0.24 2.10
CA SER A 163 -48.80 1.16 1.21
C SER A 163 -49.69 2.05 2.08
N ASN A 164 -49.51 3.34 2.04
CA ASN A 164 -50.20 4.33 2.87
C ASN A 164 -51.74 4.30 2.65
N PRO A 165 -52.62 4.12 3.69
CA PRO A 165 -52.34 3.83 5.10
C PRO A 165 -52.24 2.33 5.40
N PRO A 166 -51.64 1.91 6.53
CA PRO A 166 -51.44 0.51 6.86
C PRO A 166 -52.76 -0.10 7.34
N THR A 167 -53.45 -0.85 6.50
CA THR A 167 -54.69 -1.56 6.89
C THR A 167 -54.48 -3.02 7.24
N SER A 168 -53.26 -3.55 7.10
CA SER A 168 -52.81 -4.84 7.67
C SER A 168 -51.29 -4.98 7.38
N ALA A 169 -50.45 -4.39 8.22
CA ALA A 169 -49.00 -4.47 8.06
C ALA A 169 -48.52 -5.91 8.27
N VAL A 170 -47.80 -6.44 7.31
CA VAL A 170 -46.98 -7.64 7.52
C VAL A 170 -45.69 -7.20 8.16
N TRP A 171 -45.49 -7.56 9.41
CA TRP A 171 -44.30 -7.26 10.16
C TRP A 171 -43.21 -8.31 9.89
N ASN A 172 -42.07 -7.86 9.47
CA ASN A 172 -40.89 -8.68 9.24
C ASN A 172 -39.86 -8.43 10.35
N GLN A 173 -39.30 -9.50 10.88
CA GLN A 173 -38.24 -9.38 11.86
C GLN A 173 -36.98 -8.85 11.19
N VAL A 174 -36.44 -7.75 11.73
CA VAL A 174 -35.15 -7.18 11.33
C VAL A 174 -34.00 -7.86 12.10
N VAL A 175 -34.12 -7.86 13.44
CA VAL A 175 -33.07 -8.40 14.32
C VAL A 175 -33.67 -8.84 15.66
N SER A 176 -33.02 -9.77 16.36
CA SER A 176 -33.24 -10.09 17.77
C SER A 176 -32.02 -9.62 18.59
N LEU A 177 -32.29 -8.91 19.67
CA LEU A 177 -31.27 -8.29 20.51
C LEU A 177 -31.37 -8.76 21.96
N PRO A 178 -30.27 -8.84 22.71
CA PRO A 178 -30.27 -9.11 24.14
C PRO A 178 -31.12 -8.09 24.91
N ILE A 179 -31.57 -8.49 26.10
CA ILE A 179 -32.47 -7.68 26.91
C ILE A 179 -31.87 -6.35 27.42
N ASP A 180 -30.57 -6.26 27.48
CA ASP A 180 -29.84 -5.05 27.88
C ASP A 180 -29.63 -4.03 26.74
N SER A 181 -30.04 -4.38 25.52
CA SER A 181 -29.97 -3.48 24.36
C SER A 181 -31.14 -2.53 24.35
N LEU A 182 -30.91 -1.23 24.36
CA LEU A 182 -31.94 -0.18 24.29
C LEU A 182 -31.84 0.70 23.04
N ASN A 183 -30.98 0.35 22.13
CA ASN A 183 -30.82 1.00 20.83
C ASN A 183 -30.35 0.01 19.77
N TYR A 184 -30.58 0.37 18.52
CA TYR A 184 -30.11 -0.35 17.35
C TYR A 184 -30.04 0.61 16.17
N THR A 185 -29.07 0.44 15.30
CA THR A 185 -29.00 1.15 14.03
C THR A 185 -29.26 0.16 12.91
N ASP A 186 -30.31 0.38 12.14
CA ASP A 186 -30.66 -0.44 10.98
C ASP A 186 -30.09 0.21 9.70
N ASN A 187 -29.51 -0.62 8.83
CA ASN A 187 -29.05 -0.19 7.51
C ASN A 187 -30.15 -0.51 6.49
N ILE A 188 -30.74 0.53 5.93
CA ILE A 188 -31.75 0.39 4.90
C ILE A 188 -31.09 0.38 3.51
N SER A 189 -31.40 -0.64 2.69
CA SER A 189 -30.83 -0.79 1.34
C SER A 189 -31.70 -0.14 0.26
N VAL A 190 -32.44 0.90 0.59
CA VAL A 190 -33.34 1.61 -0.32
C VAL A 190 -33.11 3.10 -0.25
N CYS A 191 -33.12 3.76 -1.40
CA CYS A 191 -32.89 5.20 -1.50
C CYS A 191 -34.02 6.03 -0.90
N SER A 192 -35.23 5.54 -0.98
CA SER A 192 -36.41 6.11 -0.32
C SER A 192 -37.53 5.08 -0.20
N SER A 193 -38.16 5.04 0.95
CA SER A 193 -39.30 4.16 1.19
C SER A 193 -40.11 4.63 2.40
N TRP A 194 -41.40 4.30 2.40
CA TRP A 194 -42.18 4.34 3.64
C TRP A 194 -41.84 3.10 4.47
N LEU A 195 -41.22 3.30 5.63
CA LEU A 195 -40.88 2.25 6.58
C LEU A 195 -41.43 2.60 7.96
N ASN A 196 -42.05 1.63 8.58
CA ASN A 196 -42.48 1.69 9.97
C ASN A 196 -41.77 0.61 10.76
N TYR A 197 -41.43 0.95 11.99
CA TYR A 197 -40.79 0.04 12.93
C TYR A 197 -41.57 -0.05 14.23
N ARG A 198 -41.39 -1.15 14.93
CA ARG A 198 -41.82 -1.35 16.31
C ARG A 198 -40.84 -2.29 17.02
N VAL A 199 -40.88 -2.24 18.34
CA VAL A 199 -40.10 -3.12 19.20
C VAL A 199 -41.07 -4.06 19.93
N ARG A 200 -40.78 -5.35 19.84
CA ARG A 200 -41.50 -6.38 20.61
C ARG A 200 -40.52 -7.02 21.60
N LEU A 201 -40.84 -6.96 22.90
CA LEU A 201 -40.12 -7.72 23.91
C LEU A 201 -40.84 -9.07 24.04
N SER A 202 -40.19 -10.11 23.54
CA SER A 202 -40.71 -11.47 23.63
C SER A 202 -40.32 -12.09 24.96
N SER A 203 -41.30 -12.58 25.70
CA SER A 203 -41.13 -13.30 26.96
C SER A 203 -41.96 -14.59 26.99
N SER A 204 -41.68 -15.48 27.95
CA SER A 204 -42.38 -16.75 28.08
C SER A 204 -43.83 -16.59 28.55
N THR A 205 -44.20 -15.43 29.06
CA THR A 205 -45.54 -15.17 29.64
C THR A 205 -46.43 -14.37 28.70
N CYS A 206 -45.96 -13.27 28.15
CA CYS A 206 -46.64 -12.48 27.13
C CYS A 206 -45.67 -11.53 26.46
N ASP A 207 -46.04 -11.02 25.30
CA ASP A 207 -45.23 -10.08 24.54
C ASP A 207 -45.64 -8.64 24.84
N PHE A 208 -44.66 -7.79 25.14
CA PHE A 208 -44.84 -6.34 25.12
C PHE A 208 -44.62 -5.84 23.69
N VAL A 209 -45.41 -4.88 23.26
CA VAL A 209 -45.28 -4.26 21.93
C VAL A 209 -45.27 -2.75 22.11
N SER A 210 -44.29 -2.09 21.48
CA SER A 210 -44.14 -0.63 21.52
C SER A 210 -45.16 0.11 20.65
N ASN A 211 -45.17 1.43 20.76
CA ASN A 211 -45.74 2.29 19.72
C ASN A 211 -45.05 2.02 18.38
N LEU A 212 -45.77 2.39 17.31
CA LEU A 212 -45.22 2.46 15.98
C LEU A 212 -44.53 3.82 15.79
N ASP A 213 -43.36 3.82 15.19
CA ASP A 213 -42.72 5.01 14.66
C ASP A 213 -42.12 4.74 13.27
N GLY A 214 -42.04 5.76 12.43
CA GLY A 214 -41.60 5.62 11.07
C GLY A 214 -42.06 6.75 10.17
N GLY A 215 -41.95 6.53 8.88
CA GLY A 215 -42.39 7.51 7.90
C GLY A 215 -41.69 7.34 6.56
N PHE A 216 -41.58 8.41 5.82
CA PHE A 216 -40.81 8.42 4.60
C PHE A 216 -39.34 8.56 4.98
N ILE A 217 -38.60 7.49 4.79
CA ILE A 217 -37.14 7.43 5.02
C ILE A 217 -36.47 7.57 3.68
N GLU A 218 -35.51 8.48 3.62
CA GLU A 218 -34.72 8.76 2.40
C GLU A 218 -33.24 8.90 2.73
N ASP A 219 -32.42 8.51 1.78
CA ASP A 219 -31.00 8.73 1.79
C ASP A 219 -30.67 9.93 0.88
N GLN A 220 -30.13 10.97 1.47
CA GLN A 220 -29.72 12.21 0.77
C GLN A 220 -28.22 12.49 0.94
N GLN A 221 -27.54 11.67 1.72
CA GLN A 221 -26.16 11.88 2.05
C GLN A 221 -25.25 11.10 1.11
N ALA A 222 -24.29 11.77 0.48
CA ALA A 222 -23.25 11.09 -0.27
C ALA A 222 -22.40 10.20 0.68
N PRO A 223 -21.92 9.07 0.19
CA PRO A 223 -21.04 8.20 0.98
C PRO A 223 -19.74 8.91 1.35
N ASP A 224 -19.02 8.38 2.34
CA ASP A 224 -17.67 8.86 2.64
C ASP A 224 -16.71 8.52 1.49
N ALA A 225 -15.72 9.39 1.28
CA ALA A 225 -14.68 9.18 0.28
C ALA A 225 -13.85 7.92 0.62
N PRO A 226 -13.62 7.04 -0.35
CA PRO A 226 -12.77 5.86 -0.15
C PRO A 226 -11.32 6.26 0.13
N VAL A 227 -10.63 5.43 0.92
CA VAL A 227 -9.21 5.60 1.22
C VAL A 227 -8.41 4.73 0.27
N ILE A 228 -7.54 5.35 -0.52
CA ILE A 228 -6.58 4.62 -1.36
C ILE A 228 -5.54 3.94 -0.46
N ASN A 229 -5.34 2.65 -0.66
CA ASN A 229 -4.29 1.89 0.00
C ASN A 229 -2.97 1.99 -0.77
N LEU A 230 -3.06 1.94 -2.11
CA LEU A 230 -1.89 1.72 -2.94
C LEU A 230 -2.07 2.27 -4.35
N VAL A 231 -1.03 2.93 -4.85
CA VAL A 231 -0.77 3.15 -6.28
C VAL A 231 0.61 2.57 -6.56
N SER A 232 0.71 1.54 -7.38
CA SER A 232 1.94 0.80 -7.62
C SER A 232 2.11 0.39 -9.08
N GLN A 233 3.35 0.25 -9.52
CA GLN A 233 3.65 -0.34 -10.82
C GLN A 233 3.41 -1.86 -10.79
N ASP A 234 2.58 -2.38 -11.68
CA ASP A 234 2.57 -3.81 -12.03
C ASP A 234 3.71 -4.07 -13.02
N THR A 235 4.78 -4.67 -12.53
CA THR A 235 5.99 -4.95 -13.33
C THR A 235 5.79 -6.05 -14.38
N SER A 236 4.70 -6.81 -14.29
CA SER A 236 4.39 -7.91 -15.22
C SER A 236 3.72 -7.40 -16.48
N ASN A 237 2.79 -6.45 -16.33
CA ASN A 237 1.97 -5.91 -17.40
C ASN A 237 2.34 -4.48 -17.79
N ASN A 238 3.19 -3.85 -16.98
CA ASN A 238 3.63 -2.48 -17.15
C ASN A 238 2.49 -1.45 -17.08
N TYR A 239 1.51 -1.68 -16.17
CA TYR A 239 0.40 -0.79 -15.85
C TYR A 239 0.51 -0.25 -14.45
N LEU A 240 -0.20 0.84 -14.13
CA LEU A 240 -0.39 1.29 -12.76
C LEU A 240 -1.59 0.57 -12.14
N TYR A 241 -1.38 -0.03 -11.00
CA TYR A 241 -2.38 -0.69 -10.16
C TYR A 241 -2.77 0.24 -9.03
N ILE A 242 -4.05 0.47 -8.86
CA ILE A 242 -4.66 1.28 -7.81
C ILE A 242 -5.54 0.38 -6.97
N ASP A 243 -5.42 0.43 -5.66
CA ASP A 243 -6.22 -0.31 -4.69
C ASP A 243 -6.72 0.62 -3.59
N TRP A 244 -7.97 0.40 -3.14
CA TRP A 244 -8.59 1.21 -2.09
C TRP A 244 -9.46 0.35 -1.17
N ASN A 245 -9.81 0.89 0.01
CA ASN A 245 -10.72 0.23 0.92
C ASN A 245 -12.17 0.36 0.43
N PRO A 246 -13.00 -0.69 0.59
CA PRO A 246 -14.42 -0.58 0.29
C PRO A 246 -15.07 0.47 1.20
N SER A 247 -16.07 1.17 0.68
CA SER A 247 -16.90 2.07 1.48
C SER A 247 -17.63 1.30 2.59
N ILE A 248 -17.83 1.95 3.72
CA ILE A 248 -18.67 1.44 4.82
C ILE A 248 -20.17 1.60 4.54
N ALA A 249 -20.56 2.54 3.66
CA ALA A 249 -21.95 2.73 3.24
C ALA A 249 -22.38 1.57 2.33
N GLN A 250 -23.50 0.91 2.71
CA GLN A 250 -23.93 -0.33 2.05
C GLN A 250 -24.63 -0.10 0.70
N ASP A 251 -25.00 1.11 0.41
CA ASP A 251 -25.69 1.54 -0.79
C ASP A 251 -24.76 2.03 -1.92
N VAL A 252 -23.45 2.03 -1.69
CA VAL A 252 -22.46 2.34 -2.71
C VAL A 252 -22.58 1.36 -3.88
N MET A 253 -22.86 1.88 -5.06
CA MET A 253 -22.96 1.09 -6.29
C MET A 253 -21.71 1.11 -7.14
N ALA A 254 -20.87 2.16 -7.04
CA ALA A 254 -19.68 2.30 -7.85
C ALA A 254 -18.63 3.22 -7.20
N TYR A 255 -17.41 3.13 -7.73
CA TYR A 255 -16.30 4.03 -7.44
C TYR A 255 -15.88 4.76 -8.72
N ILE A 256 -15.66 6.06 -8.62
CA ILE A 256 -15.14 6.88 -9.73
C ILE A 256 -13.65 7.09 -9.48
N VAL A 257 -12.83 6.58 -10.39
CA VAL A 257 -11.38 6.77 -10.38
C VAL A 257 -11.07 8.07 -11.11
N PHE A 258 -10.41 8.99 -10.41
CA PHE A 258 -9.92 10.25 -10.97
C PHE A 258 -8.42 10.19 -11.19
N LYS A 259 -7.97 10.80 -12.28
CA LYS A 259 -6.57 11.00 -12.61
C LYS A 259 -6.29 12.49 -12.76
N PHE A 260 -5.21 12.96 -12.13
CA PHE A 260 -4.75 14.32 -12.32
C PHE A 260 -3.99 14.45 -13.64
N SER A 261 -4.49 15.26 -14.54
CA SER A 261 -3.85 15.53 -15.83
C SER A 261 -4.19 16.94 -16.33
N ASN A 262 -3.24 17.59 -16.99
CA ASN A 262 -3.39 18.94 -17.53
C ASN A 262 -3.84 19.99 -16.48
N GLY A 263 -3.38 19.83 -15.22
CA GLY A 263 -3.69 20.75 -14.13
C GLY A 263 -5.08 20.58 -13.52
N SER A 264 -5.82 19.52 -13.85
CA SER A 264 -7.16 19.24 -13.33
C SER A 264 -7.38 17.77 -13.05
N TRP A 265 -8.31 17.46 -12.14
CA TRP A 265 -8.82 16.13 -11.89
C TRP A 265 -9.85 15.75 -12.96
N ASN A 266 -9.63 14.65 -13.63
CA ASN A 266 -10.52 14.14 -14.66
C ASN A 266 -10.97 12.72 -14.30
N PRO A 267 -12.26 12.38 -14.46
CA PRO A 267 -12.71 11.01 -14.27
C PRO A 267 -12.07 10.12 -15.35
N LEU A 268 -11.45 9.04 -14.89
CA LEU A 268 -10.79 8.07 -15.76
C LEU A 268 -11.72 6.89 -16.07
N ASP A 269 -12.35 6.34 -15.03
CA ASP A 269 -13.27 5.22 -15.14
C ASP A 269 -14.25 5.16 -13.96
N THR A 270 -15.31 4.34 -14.11
CA THR A 270 -16.29 4.06 -13.07
C THR A 270 -16.38 2.56 -12.83
N ILE A 271 -16.00 2.12 -11.64
CA ILE A 271 -15.90 0.71 -11.24
C ILE A 271 -17.14 0.33 -10.46
N PHE A 272 -18.04 -0.45 -11.05
CA PHE A 272 -19.29 -0.87 -10.43
C PHE A 272 -19.10 -2.02 -9.44
N GLY A 273 -19.84 -1.97 -8.34
CA GLY A 273 -19.86 -2.97 -7.27
C GLY A 273 -19.00 -2.57 -6.07
N ILE A 274 -19.63 -2.54 -4.89
CA ILE A 274 -18.99 -2.11 -3.62
C ILE A 274 -17.72 -2.91 -3.25
N GLN A 275 -17.62 -4.15 -3.71
CA GLN A 275 -16.46 -5.02 -3.43
C GLN A 275 -15.37 -4.94 -4.52
N ASN A 276 -15.61 -4.20 -5.59
CA ASN A 276 -14.63 -4.01 -6.65
C ASN A 276 -13.77 -2.80 -6.31
N THR A 277 -12.68 -3.02 -5.59
CA THR A 277 -11.84 -1.99 -4.97
C THR A 277 -10.46 -1.89 -5.59
N SER A 278 -10.32 -2.26 -6.86
CA SER A 278 -9.05 -2.14 -7.57
C SER A 278 -9.25 -1.76 -9.04
N PHE A 279 -8.24 -1.11 -9.59
CA PHE A 279 -8.24 -0.67 -10.99
C PHE A 279 -6.84 -0.72 -11.59
N TYR A 280 -6.75 -1.07 -12.87
CA TYR A 280 -5.52 -0.98 -13.66
C TYR A 280 -5.64 0.16 -14.67
N ASP A 281 -4.81 1.18 -14.53
CA ASP A 281 -4.72 2.23 -15.55
C ASP A 281 -3.91 1.72 -16.75
N THR A 282 -4.62 1.32 -17.78
CA THR A 282 -4.06 0.87 -19.07
C THR A 282 -4.01 2.00 -20.10
N SER A 283 -4.48 3.20 -19.75
CA SER A 283 -4.72 4.29 -20.70
C SER A 283 -3.45 4.99 -21.17
N THR A 284 -2.31 4.80 -20.50
CA THR A 284 -1.08 5.54 -20.84
C THR A 284 0.19 4.75 -20.56
N THR A 285 1.16 4.89 -21.47
CA THR A 285 2.59 4.60 -21.23
C THR A 285 3.32 5.79 -20.56
N SER A 286 2.61 6.87 -20.24
CA SER A 286 3.20 8.12 -19.73
C SER A 286 3.69 8.04 -18.29
N PHE A 287 3.22 7.06 -17.51
CA PHE A 287 3.70 6.88 -16.12
C PHE A 287 5.18 6.44 -16.03
N GLN A 288 5.81 6.06 -17.13
CA GLN A 288 7.26 5.81 -17.18
C GLN A 288 8.08 7.10 -17.19
N ASN A 289 7.45 8.24 -17.49
CA ASN A 289 8.12 9.53 -17.62
C ASN A 289 7.49 10.63 -16.75
N ASP A 290 6.32 10.36 -16.13
CA ASP A 290 5.57 11.37 -15.39
C ASP A 290 5.10 10.83 -14.03
N ILE A 291 5.06 11.73 -13.04
CA ILE A 291 4.39 11.48 -11.77
C ILE A 291 2.90 11.64 -11.99
N VAL A 292 2.16 10.55 -11.81
CA VAL A 292 0.71 10.50 -12.00
C VAL A 292 0.04 10.41 -10.62
N LYS A 293 -1.06 11.14 -10.44
CA LYS A 293 -1.82 11.15 -9.20
C LYS A 293 -3.23 10.64 -9.43
N TYR A 294 -3.74 9.89 -8.46
CA TYR A 294 -5.09 9.34 -8.44
C TYR A 294 -5.83 9.72 -7.18
N SER A 295 -7.14 9.82 -7.30
CA SER A 295 -8.08 9.98 -6.20
C SER A 295 -9.36 9.21 -6.53
N ILE A 296 -10.10 8.78 -5.51
CA ILE A 296 -11.30 7.96 -5.66
C ILE A 296 -12.49 8.66 -4.99
N ALA A 297 -13.64 8.65 -5.65
CA ALA A 297 -14.91 9.00 -5.04
C ALA A 297 -15.84 7.77 -5.03
N ALA A 298 -16.70 7.66 -4.02
CA ALA A 298 -17.77 6.68 -3.97
C ALA A 298 -19.07 7.30 -4.50
N MET A 299 -19.82 6.51 -5.24
CA MET A 299 -21.12 6.87 -5.79
C MET A 299 -22.14 5.85 -5.28
N ASP A 300 -23.20 6.31 -4.61
CA ASP A 300 -24.26 5.44 -4.15
C ASP A 300 -25.29 5.15 -5.26
N SER A 301 -26.27 4.32 -4.95
CA SER A 301 -27.38 4.00 -5.85
C SER A 301 -28.50 5.03 -5.79
N CYS A 302 -28.41 5.99 -4.86
CA CYS A 302 -29.44 6.97 -4.60
C CYS A 302 -29.19 8.23 -5.40
N SER A 303 -30.23 8.80 -5.93
CA SER A 303 -30.16 10.02 -6.74
C SER A 303 -31.07 11.09 -6.19
N SER A 304 -30.61 12.32 -6.19
CA SER A 304 -31.35 13.50 -5.76
C SER A 304 -31.35 14.58 -6.86
N GLY A 305 -32.28 15.52 -6.72
CA GLY A 305 -32.36 16.65 -7.63
C GLY A 305 -33.16 16.42 -8.91
N ASN A 306 -33.22 17.46 -9.75
CA ASN A 306 -33.90 17.40 -11.06
C ASN A 306 -33.06 18.18 -12.11
N PRO A 307 -32.39 17.51 -13.06
CA PRO A 307 -32.41 16.06 -13.30
C PRO A 307 -31.75 15.27 -12.15
N PRO A 308 -32.12 13.99 -11.96
CA PRO A 308 -31.54 13.16 -10.94
C PRO A 308 -30.02 13.03 -11.12
N GLN A 309 -29.27 13.25 -10.04
CA GLN A 309 -27.84 13.04 -9.94
C GLN A 309 -27.59 12.03 -8.82
N PHE A 310 -26.73 11.04 -9.05
CA PHE A 310 -26.33 10.11 -7.99
C PHE A 310 -25.54 10.86 -6.91
N ASN A 311 -25.81 10.57 -5.65
CA ASN A 311 -25.04 11.11 -4.57
C ASN A 311 -23.60 10.58 -4.67
N THR A 312 -22.66 11.46 -4.77
CA THR A 312 -21.25 11.12 -4.98
C THR A 312 -20.41 11.85 -3.93
N SER A 313 -19.50 11.12 -3.28
CA SER A 313 -18.59 11.71 -2.31
C SER A 313 -17.69 12.77 -2.96
N SER A 314 -17.06 13.60 -2.15
CA SER A 314 -15.83 14.26 -2.58
C SER A 314 -14.79 13.21 -2.99
N ALA A 315 -13.85 13.58 -3.84
CA ALA A 315 -12.68 12.75 -4.08
C ALA A 315 -11.84 12.67 -2.79
N GLY A 316 -11.36 11.47 -2.45
CA GLY A 316 -10.49 11.23 -1.30
C GLY A 316 -9.08 11.79 -1.49
N ASP A 317 -8.21 11.52 -0.52
CA ASP A 317 -6.81 11.94 -0.58
C ASP A 317 -6.12 11.37 -1.81
N GLU A 318 -5.27 12.18 -2.43
CA GLU A 318 -4.55 11.79 -3.64
C GLU A 318 -3.36 10.89 -3.31
N HIS A 319 -3.12 9.85 -4.11
CA HIS A 319 -1.90 9.05 -4.07
C HIS A 319 -1.19 9.12 -5.42
N ASN A 320 0.13 8.91 -5.43
CA ASN A 320 0.95 8.99 -6.64
C ASN A 320 1.74 7.70 -6.89
N ASN A 321 2.18 7.50 -8.14
CA ASN A 321 3.19 6.49 -8.43
C ASN A 321 4.58 6.97 -8.00
N ILE A 322 5.52 6.03 -7.87
CA ILE A 322 6.95 6.32 -7.73
C ILE A 322 7.55 6.31 -9.14
N LEU A 323 8.11 7.45 -9.55
CA LEU A 323 8.85 7.59 -10.80
C LEU A 323 10.35 7.53 -10.51
N LEU A 324 10.97 6.43 -10.89
CA LEU A 324 12.41 6.23 -10.79
C LEU A 324 13.11 6.72 -12.06
N ASN A 325 14.15 7.52 -11.88
CA ASN A 325 15.07 7.96 -12.92
C ASN A 325 16.47 7.48 -12.60
N GLN A 326 17.30 7.30 -13.63
CA GLN A 326 18.68 6.93 -13.49
C GLN A 326 19.59 7.84 -14.34
N GLN A 327 20.80 8.06 -13.85
CA GLN A 327 21.88 8.69 -14.59
C GLN A 327 23.14 7.86 -14.37
N TYR A 328 23.71 7.31 -15.44
CA TYR A 328 24.93 6.53 -15.41
C TYR A 328 26.11 7.36 -15.87
N GLU A 329 27.18 7.39 -15.06
CA GLU A 329 28.45 8.03 -15.39
C GLU A 329 29.47 6.94 -15.74
N GLN A 330 29.80 6.86 -17.02
CA GLN A 330 30.67 5.82 -17.59
C GLN A 330 32.08 5.80 -16.98
N CYS A 331 32.63 6.98 -16.65
CA CYS A 331 34.01 7.10 -16.22
C CYS A 331 34.23 6.69 -14.77
N THR A 332 33.24 6.91 -13.91
CA THR A 332 33.30 6.51 -12.51
C THR A 332 32.63 5.15 -12.27
N GLY A 333 31.80 4.71 -13.22
CA GLY A 333 30.97 3.54 -13.04
C GLY A 333 29.82 3.80 -12.06
N GLU A 334 29.56 5.06 -11.72
CA GLU A 334 28.49 5.45 -10.80
C GLU A 334 27.16 5.52 -11.51
N VAL A 335 26.13 4.94 -10.92
CA VAL A 335 24.73 5.18 -11.27
C VAL A 335 24.06 5.96 -10.15
N LEU A 336 23.52 7.12 -10.49
CA LEU A 336 22.68 7.93 -9.60
C LEU A 336 21.21 7.60 -9.89
N LEU A 337 20.52 7.07 -8.88
CA LEU A 337 19.09 6.85 -8.88
C LEU A 337 18.39 8.01 -8.19
N SER A 338 17.32 8.53 -8.77
CA SER A 338 16.49 9.58 -8.17
C SER A 338 15.01 9.26 -8.38
N PHE A 339 14.18 9.50 -7.36
CA PHE A 339 12.75 9.21 -7.41
C PHE A 339 11.96 10.21 -6.54
N ASN A 340 10.65 10.27 -6.76
CA ASN A 340 9.78 11.11 -5.94
C ASN A 340 9.28 10.36 -4.71
N GLU A 341 8.87 11.11 -3.71
CA GLU A 341 8.19 10.61 -2.52
C GLU A 341 6.83 9.99 -2.89
N TYR A 342 6.46 8.88 -2.22
CA TYR A 342 5.09 8.38 -2.19
C TYR A 342 4.29 9.13 -1.13
N ILE A 343 3.09 9.61 -1.46
CA ILE A 343 2.30 10.50 -0.59
C ILE A 343 1.05 9.83 -0.02
N ASN A 344 0.60 10.38 1.12
CA ASN A 344 -0.70 10.16 1.78
C ASN A 344 -0.94 8.78 2.41
N TRP A 345 0.10 7.95 2.62
CA TRP A 345 -0.04 6.91 3.62
C TRP A 345 -0.14 7.51 5.03
N PRO A 346 -0.98 6.99 5.94
CA PRO A 346 -1.32 7.64 7.22
C PRO A 346 -0.13 8.04 8.10
N LEU A 347 0.93 7.22 8.14
CA LEU A 347 2.19 7.51 8.86
C LEU A 347 3.37 7.75 7.90
N GLY A 348 3.08 7.84 6.59
CA GLY A 348 4.08 8.03 5.55
C GLY A 348 4.81 6.75 5.15
N VAL A 349 6.01 6.94 4.57
CA VAL A 349 6.90 5.88 4.10
C VAL A 349 7.92 5.57 5.18
N SER A 350 8.04 4.29 5.57
CA SER A 350 9.04 3.84 6.54
C SER A 350 10.45 3.80 5.93
N SER A 351 10.55 3.31 4.70
CA SER A 351 11.81 3.25 3.95
C SER A 351 11.57 3.00 2.47
N TYR A 352 12.59 3.31 1.67
CA TYR A 352 12.67 2.94 0.26
C TYR A 352 13.73 1.85 0.10
N LYS A 353 13.33 0.66 -0.37
CA LYS A 353 14.22 -0.45 -0.71
C LYS A 353 14.60 -0.35 -2.17
N ILE A 354 15.88 -0.49 -2.44
CA ILE A 354 16.44 -0.41 -3.79
C ILE A 354 16.86 -1.81 -4.20
N TYR A 355 16.33 -2.28 -5.31
CA TYR A 355 16.66 -3.58 -5.87
C TYR A 355 17.32 -3.42 -7.22
N TYR A 356 18.19 -4.36 -7.53
CA TYR A 356 18.84 -4.45 -8.84
C TYR A 356 18.86 -5.88 -9.37
N LYS A 357 18.99 -6.00 -10.67
CA LYS A 357 19.37 -7.20 -11.39
C LYS A 357 20.28 -6.82 -12.55
N ASN A 358 21.02 -7.78 -13.10
CA ASN A 358 21.84 -7.60 -14.28
C ASN A 358 21.87 -8.88 -15.12
N ASP A 359 22.61 -8.90 -16.24
CA ASP A 359 22.69 -10.05 -17.12
C ASP A 359 23.24 -11.33 -16.46
N ALA A 360 24.01 -11.19 -15.36
CA ALA A 360 24.52 -12.31 -14.57
C ALA A 360 23.59 -12.70 -13.39
N ILE A 361 22.77 -11.77 -12.90
CA ILE A 361 21.89 -11.91 -11.76
C ILE A 361 20.45 -11.67 -12.23
N LEU A 362 19.74 -12.74 -12.61
CA LEU A 362 18.42 -12.64 -13.24
C LEU A 362 17.28 -12.30 -12.27
N ASN A 363 17.46 -12.58 -10.97
CA ASN A 363 16.47 -12.29 -9.93
C ASN A 363 16.81 -10.97 -9.24
N TRP A 364 15.79 -10.21 -8.86
CA TRP A 364 15.93 -9.00 -8.07
C TRP A 364 16.67 -9.27 -6.76
N GLN A 365 17.72 -8.51 -6.50
CA GLN A 365 18.50 -8.53 -5.27
C GLN A 365 18.34 -7.21 -4.54
N LEU A 366 18.07 -7.27 -3.24
CA LEU A 366 18.08 -6.08 -2.40
C LEU A 366 19.50 -5.52 -2.35
N LEU A 367 19.65 -4.27 -2.75
CA LEU A 367 20.91 -3.55 -2.72
C LEU A 367 21.07 -2.80 -1.40
N ASP A 368 20.06 -2.01 -1.04
CA ASP A 368 20.06 -1.19 0.17
C ASP A 368 18.65 -0.72 0.54
N SER A 369 18.52 -0.06 1.68
CA SER A 369 17.33 0.63 2.16
C SER A 369 17.68 2.04 2.61
N THR A 370 16.90 3.05 2.18
CA THR A 370 17.18 4.47 2.44
C THR A 370 15.91 5.25 2.72
N ASN A 371 16.04 6.39 3.41
CA ASN A 371 15.00 7.41 3.52
C ASN A 371 15.27 8.61 2.60
N SER A 372 16.37 8.59 1.83
CA SER A 372 16.68 9.61 0.85
C SER A 372 15.99 9.29 -0.48
N LEU A 373 15.58 10.31 -1.21
CA LEU A 373 15.01 10.20 -2.56
C LEU A 373 16.07 10.09 -3.67
N ASN A 374 17.33 9.98 -3.28
CA ASN A 374 18.47 9.76 -4.16
C ASN A 374 19.37 8.67 -3.58
N TYR A 375 19.92 7.84 -4.46
CA TYR A 375 20.82 6.78 -4.10
C TYR A 375 21.91 6.63 -5.17
N SER A 376 23.16 6.50 -4.74
CA SER A 376 24.31 6.29 -5.61
C SER A 376 24.86 4.88 -5.45
N TYR A 377 25.15 4.22 -6.55
CA TYR A 377 25.73 2.89 -6.60
C TYR A 377 26.87 2.82 -7.61
N ILE A 378 28.02 2.26 -7.21
CA ILE A 378 29.15 2.02 -8.11
C ILE A 378 29.03 0.61 -8.67
N ILE A 379 28.91 0.50 -9.99
CA ILE A 379 28.78 -0.75 -10.72
C ILE A 379 30.04 -1.59 -10.55
N GLN A 380 29.85 -2.85 -10.16
CA GLN A 380 30.97 -3.77 -9.91
C GLN A 380 31.48 -4.45 -11.18
N GLN A 381 30.64 -4.60 -12.18
CA GLN A 381 30.96 -5.23 -13.46
C GLN A 381 30.39 -4.41 -14.61
N GLY A 382 31.24 -3.98 -15.53
CA GLY A 382 30.82 -3.28 -16.74
C GLY A 382 30.46 -4.21 -17.89
N ASN A 383 30.05 -3.61 -19.01
CA ASN A 383 29.70 -4.25 -20.27
C ASN A 383 28.52 -5.23 -20.17
N MET A 384 27.51 -4.88 -19.38
CA MET A 384 26.26 -5.63 -19.24
C MET A 384 25.07 -4.71 -18.92
N ASN A 385 23.87 -5.22 -19.10
CA ASN A 385 22.65 -4.50 -18.75
C ASN A 385 22.40 -4.58 -17.24
N TYR A 386 21.99 -3.45 -16.67
CA TYR A 386 21.50 -3.32 -15.31
C TYR A 386 20.06 -2.82 -15.32
N SER A 387 19.25 -3.38 -14.43
CA SER A 387 17.91 -2.90 -14.15
C SER A 387 17.80 -2.56 -12.67
N PHE A 388 17.10 -1.46 -12.36
CA PHE A 388 16.80 -1.06 -10.98
C PHE A 388 15.31 -0.82 -10.79
N ILE A 389 14.82 -1.06 -9.58
CA ILE A 389 13.47 -0.77 -9.12
C ILE A 389 13.52 -0.33 -7.66
N VAL A 390 12.62 0.57 -7.28
CA VAL A 390 12.47 1.05 -5.91
C VAL A 390 11.12 0.60 -5.36
N GLU A 391 11.12 0.14 -4.12
CA GLU A 391 9.94 -0.24 -3.36
C GLU A 391 9.80 0.68 -2.14
N ALA A 392 8.73 1.46 -2.05
CA ALA A 392 8.37 2.18 -0.84
C ALA A 392 7.55 1.26 0.07
N GLU A 393 7.91 1.20 1.34
CA GLU A 393 7.16 0.48 2.38
C GLU A 393 6.37 1.46 3.24
N SER A 394 5.09 1.16 3.48
CA SER A 394 4.26 1.94 4.38
C SER A 394 4.68 1.72 5.83
N ASP A 395 4.73 2.80 6.64
CA ASP A 395 5.04 2.71 8.07
C ASP A 395 3.88 2.16 8.91
N SER A 396 2.65 2.24 8.42
CA SER A 396 1.45 1.84 9.16
C SER A 396 0.72 0.63 8.60
N LEU A 397 0.91 0.34 7.32
CA LEU A 397 0.21 -0.70 6.58
C LEU A 397 1.22 -1.74 6.10
N ALA A 398 0.87 -3.02 6.12
CA ALA A 398 1.74 -4.08 5.58
C ALA A 398 1.63 -4.13 4.04
N ILE A 399 1.84 -2.99 3.39
CA ILE A 399 1.77 -2.82 1.93
C ILE A 399 2.99 -2.06 1.42
N SER A 400 3.28 -2.24 0.14
CA SER A 400 4.39 -1.54 -0.53
C SER A 400 4.02 -1.13 -1.95
N SER A 401 4.65 -0.06 -2.43
CA SER A 401 4.50 0.46 -3.79
C SER A 401 5.80 0.34 -4.56
N LEU A 402 5.72 -0.20 -5.77
CA LEU A 402 6.85 -0.34 -6.69
C LEU A 402 6.91 0.83 -7.68
N SER A 403 8.12 1.26 -7.99
CA SER A 403 8.40 2.22 -9.07
C SER A 403 8.34 1.56 -10.45
N ASN A 404 8.48 2.37 -11.51
CA ASN A 404 8.90 1.87 -12.81
C ASN A 404 10.29 1.22 -12.74
N ILE A 405 10.58 0.35 -13.71
CA ILE A 405 11.91 -0.23 -13.90
C ILE A 405 12.71 0.72 -14.79
N VAL A 406 13.93 1.04 -14.37
CA VAL A 406 14.91 1.72 -15.23
C VAL A 406 15.97 0.72 -15.66
N GLU A 407 16.38 0.79 -16.93
CA GLU A 407 17.34 -0.13 -17.53
C GLU A 407 18.38 0.66 -18.33
N PHE A 408 19.62 0.24 -18.27
CA PHE A 408 20.70 0.80 -19.08
C PHE A 408 21.83 -0.21 -19.26
N TYR A 409 22.61 0.00 -20.30
CA TYR A 409 23.83 -0.76 -20.53
C TYR A 409 25.02 -0.04 -19.90
N ALA A 410 25.67 -0.70 -18.94
CA ALA A 410 26.82 -0.17 -18.22
C ALA A 410 28.10 -0.39 -19.06
N ASN A 411 28.31 0.43 -20.06
CA ASN A 411 29.50 0.33 -20.87
C ASN A 411 30.73 0.93 -20.14
N GLN A 412 31.86 0.23 -20.21
CA GLN A 412 33.17 0.76 -19.79
C GLN A 412 33.94 1.26 -21.00
N PRO A 413 34.80 2.28 -20.83
CA PRO A 413 35.71 2.68 -21.90
C PRO A 413 36.55 1.48 -22.36
N PRO A 414 36.65 1.23 -23.66
CA PRO A 414 37.47 0.13 -24.15
C PRO A 414 38.94 0.42 -23.89
N ILE A 415 39.68 -0.58 -23.39
CA ILE A 415 41.12 -0.51 -23.21
C ILE A 415 41.79 -0.94 -24.52
N PRO A 416 42.73 -0.14 -25.11
CA PRO A 416 43.46 -0.53 -26.29
C PRO A 416 44.20 -1.85 -26.07
N GLN A 417 44.11 -2.77 -27.02
CA GLN A 417 44.77 -4.08 -26.96
C GLN A 417 46.21 -4.03 -27.44
N SER A 418 46.55 -3.02 -28.25
CA SER A 418 47.91 -2.83 -28.77
C SER A 418 48.40 -1.42 -28.44
N SER A 419 49.63 -1.35 -27.93
CA SER A 419 50.38 -0.11 -27.64
C SER A 419 51.85 -0.40 -27.79
N TYR A 420 52.44 -0.04 -28.93
CA TYR A 420 53.77 -0.49 -29.29
C TYR A 420 54.57 0.55 -30.11
N ILE A 421 55.78 0.90 -29.65
CA ILE A 421 56.75 1.64 -30.45
C ILE A 421 57.47 0.65 -31.38
N SER A 422 57.18 0.76 -32.67
CA SER A 422 57.75 -0.14 -33.69
C SER A 422 59.12 0.30 -34.23
N GLN A 423 59.42 1.61 -34.11
CA GLN A 423 60.68 2.15 -34.64
C GLN A 423 61.04 3.47 -33.96
N VAL A 424 62.29 3.63 -33.61
CA VAL A 424 62.94 4.92 -33.29
C VAL A 424 64.14 5.09 -34.20
N GLN A 425 64.15 6.14 -35.02
CA GLN A 425 65.17 6.34 -36.00
C GLN A 425 65.68 7.78 -35.99
N VAL A 426 66.98 7.93 -36.06
CA VAL A 426 67.66 9.21 -36.24
C VAL A 426 67.64 9.60 -37.72
N HIS A 427 67.20 10.82 -38.01
CA HIS A 427 67.27 11.40 -39.36
C HIS A 427 67.87 12.83 -39.28
N SER A 428 69.14 12.94 -39.62
CA SER A 428 69.91 14.18 -39.41
C SER A 428 69.86 14.64 -37.94
N ASP A 429 69.36 15.82 -37.67
CA ASP A 429 69.26 16.39 -36.34
C ASP A 429 67.87 16.11 -35.63
N THR A 430 67.08 15.16 -36.15
CA THR A 430 65.78 14.82 -35.63
C THR A 430 65.68 13.33 -35.32
N ILE A 431 64.78 12.99 -34.43
CA ILE A 431 64.37 11.58 -34.18
C ILE A 431 62.92 11.42 -34.51
N PHE A 432 62.57 10.44 -35.32
CA PHE A 432 61.18 10.04 -35.45
C PHE A 432 60.92 8.76 -34.70
N VAL A 433 59.72 8.73 -34.07
CA VAL A 433 59.23 7.61 -33.30
C VAL A 433 57.89 7.13 -33.91
N LYS A 434 57.86 5.87 -34.37
CA LYS A 434 56.71 5.30 -34.98
C LYS A 434 55.98 4.42 -33.96
N TYR A 435 54.70 4.75 -33.73
CA TYR A 435 53.83 4.05 -32.81
C TYR A 435 52.74 3.29 -33.56
N ILE A 436 52.43 2.09 -33.07
CA ILE A 436 51.32 1.24 -33.53
C ILE A 436 50.36 1.07 -32.37
N GLY A 437 49.09 1.38 -32.61
CA GLY A 437 48.00 1.26 -31.66
C GLY A 437 46.71 0.83 -32.36
N ASP A 438 45.67 0.53 -31.58
CA ASP A 438 44.36 0.21 -32.09
C ASP A 438 43.64 1.48 -32.57
N ASN A 439 43.12 1.46 -33.80
CA ASN A 439 42.33 2.56 -34.30
C ASN A 439 40.88 2.47 -33.85
N GLY A 440 40.33 3.55 -33.33
CA GLY A 440 38.92 3.84 -33.39
C GLY A 440 38.09 3.60 -32.16
N ILE A 441 38.63 3.28 -30.97
CA ILE A 441 37.74 3.05 -29.83
C ILE A 441 38.22 3.84 -28.62
N GLY A 442 37.60 5.02 -28.39
CA GLY A 442 37.67 5.71 -27.10
C GLY A 442 39.00 6.30 -26.69
N ILE A 443 40.00 6.38 -27.65
CA ILE A 443 41.28 7.01 -27.38
C ILE A 443 41.14 8.52 -27.52
N LYS A 444 41.48 9.25 -26.46
CA LYS A 444 41.39 10.71 -26.38
C LYS A 444 42.69 11.36 -26.81
N SER A 445 43.83 10.83 -26.34
CA SER A 445 45.16 11.32 -26.69
C SER A 445 46.22 10.22 -26.68
N LEU A 446 47.32 10.47 -27.40
CA LEU A 446 48.56 9.74 -27.33
C LEU A 446 49.59 10.67 -26.68
N ASN A 447 50.12 10.28 -25.54
CA ASN A 447 51.14 11.05 -24.81
C ASN A 447 52.51 10.51 -25.18
N ILE A 448 53.49 11.41 -25.42
CA ILE A 448 54.83 11.09 -25.84
C ILE A 448 55.81 11.47 -24.72
N TYR A 449 56.56 10.49 -24.27
CA TYR A 449 57.53 10.64 -23.19
C TYR A 449 58.93 10.38 -23.69
N ARG A 450 59.92 11.16 -23.21
CA ARG A 450 61.34 11.04 -23.49
C ARG A 450 62.12 10.93 -22.18
N SER A 451 63.13 10.06 -22.18
CA SER A 451 64.09 9.93 -21.10
C SER A 451 65.46 10.33 -21.60
N LEU A 452 66.20 11.10 -20.78
CA LEU A 452 67.59 11.52 -20.99
C LEU A 452 68.57 10.75 -20.09
N ASP A 453 68.06 9.86 -19.22
CA ASP A 453 68.81 9.17 -18.16
C ASP A 453 68.69 7.65 -18.26
N ASN A 454 68.57 7.11 -19.47
CA ASN A 454 68.43 5.68 -19.78
C ASN A 454 67.24 5.04 -19.13
N GLY A 455 66.10 5.76 -19.04
CA GLY A 455 64.83 5.23 -18.57
C GLY A 455 64.63 5.28 -17.05
N ILE A 456 65.49 6.00 -16.32
CA ILE A 456 65.28 6.22 -14.88
C ILE A 456 64.08 7.17 -14.63
N SER A 457 64.02 8.22 -15.48
CA SER A 457 62.89 9.15 -15.48
C SER A 457 62.42 9.44 -16.91
N PHE A 458 61.12 9.71 -17.03
CA PHE A 458 60.48 10.09 -18.28
C PHE A 458 59.77 11.44 -18.12
N GLU A 459 59.96 12.32 -19.09
CA GLU A 459 59.25 13.59 -19.17
C GLU A 459 58.31 13.56 -20.37
N MET A 460 57.07 13.99 -20.16
CA MET A 460 56.12 14.17 -21.25
C MET A 460 56.54 15.36 -22.09
N ILE A 461 56.91 15.12 -23.34
CA ILE A 461 57.41 16.14 -24.26
C ILE A 461 56.36 16.65 -25.22
N ASP A 462 55.31 15.83 -25.51
CA ASP A 462 54.23 16.22 -26.40
C ASP A 462 53.03 15.28 -26.22
N PHE A 463 51.88 15.64 -26.81
CA PHE A 463 50.71 14.78 -26.92
C PHE A 463 49.94 15.05 -28.23
N GLU A 464 49.30 14.03 -28.78
CA GLU A 464 48.42 14.12 -29.94
C GLU A 464 46.97 13.84 -29.53
N THR A 465 46.03 14.71 -29.89
CA THR A 465 44.60 14.54 -29.64
C THR A 465 43.93 13.79 -30.78
N ASN A 466 43.06 12.82 -30.43
CA ASN A 466 42.38 11.94 -31.40
C ASN A 466 43.35 11.32 -32.43
N PRO A 467 44.39 10.62 -31.97
CA PRO A 467 45.43 10.09 -32.85
C PRO A 467 44.88 9.07 -33.85
N VAL A 468 45.51 9.03 -35.04
CA VAL A 468 45.26 7.99 -36.04
C VAL A 468 46.50 7.11 -36.14
N PHE A 469 46.33 5.81 -36.00
CA PHE A 469 47.44 4.86 -36.03
C PHE A 469 47.61 4.17 -37.39
N PRO A 470 48.83 3.85 -37.84
CA PRO A 470 50.12 4.12 -37.16
C PRO A 470 50.43 5.61 -37.09
N TYR A 471 50.95 6.07 -35.95
CA TYR A 471 51.32 7.46 -35.71
C TYR A 471 52.81 7.62 -35.76
N THR A 472 53.33 8.75 -36.30
CA THR A 472 54.75 9.07 -36.33
C THR A 472 54.95 10.43 -35.68
N TYR A 473 55.70 10.43 -34.60
CA TYR A 473 56.16 11.64 -33.93
C TYR A 473 57.53 12.04 -34.39
N TYR A 474 57.80 13.33 -34.56
CA TYR A 474 59.04 13.90 -34.90
C TYR A 474 59.55 14.76 -33.74
N ASP A 475 60.60 14.27 -33.05
CA ASP A 475 61.28 15.02 -32.01
C ASP A 475 62.37 15.91 -32.63
N LEU A 476 62.10 17.22 -32.57
CA LEU A 476 62.97 18.24 -33.12
C LEU A 476 63.90 18.87 -32.06
N ASP A 477 63.67 18.59 -30.80
CA ASP A 477 64.45 19.13 -29.67
C ASP A 477 65.42 18.07 -29.12
N VAL A 478 66.29 17.58 -30.01
CA VAL A 478 67.24 16.51 -29.72
C VAL A 478 68.58 16.79 -30.35
N TYR A 479 69.66 16.22 -29.79
CA TYR A 479 71.03 16.24 -30.32
C TYR A 479 71.48 14.79 -30.50
N PRO A 480 71.08 14.11 -31.60
CA PRO A 480 71.32 12.69 -31.79
C PRO A 480 72.83 12.37 -31.97
N SER A 481 73.64 13.37 -32.30
CA SER A 481 75.11 13.28 -32.40
C SER A 481 75.82 13.28 -31.04
N GLU A 482 75.08 13.54 -29.93
CA GLU A 482 75.69 13.64 -28.60
C GLU A 482 75.32 12.49 -27.69
N ARG A 483 74.08 11.93 -27.89
CA ARG A 483 73.54 10.85 -27.05
C ARG A 483 72.44 10.09 -27.72
N SER A 484 72.08 8.92 -27.14
CA SER A 484 70.84 8.22 -27.43
C SER A 484 69.68 8.76 -26.58
N TYR A 485 68.44 8.61 -27.06
CA TYR A 485 67.23 9.00 -26.42
C TYR A 485 66.32 7.79 -26.31
N LEU A 486 65.63 7.63 -25.13
CA LEU A 486 64.72 6.59 -24.91
C LEU A 486 63.30 7.18 -24.89
N TYR A 487 62.36 6.55 -25.61
CA TYR A 487 60.99 6.99 -25.73
C TYR A 487 60.03 5.94 -25.17
N GLN A 488 58.96 6.42 -24.58
CA GLN A 488 57.76 5.66 -24.23
C GLN A 488 56.54 6.45 -24.66
N MET A 489 55.46 5.77 -25.05
CA MET A 489 54.19 6.40 -25.35
C MET A 489 53.10 5.75 -24.55
N SER A 490 52.08 6.53 -24.19
CA SER A 490 50.87 6.03 -23.54
C SER A 490 49.61 6.57 -24.21
N VAL A 491 48.54 5.84 -24.15
CA VAL A 491 47.22 6.31 -24.60
C VAL A 491 46.32 6.65 -23.42
N THR A 492 45.61 7.75 -23.59
CA THR A 492 44.58 8.19 -22.64
C THR A 492 43.21 7.84 -23.21
N ASP A 493 42.36 7.24 -22.39
CA ASP A 493 40.98 6.87 -22.75
C ASP A 493 40.03 8.09 -22.76
N SER A 494 38.75 7.84 -23.08
CA SER A 494 37.70 8.88 -23.09
C SER A 494 37.43 9.48 -21.70
N CYS A 495 37.87 8.82 -20.63
CA CYS A 495 37.77 9.26 -19.25
C CYS A 495 39.07 9.95 -18.75
N LEU A 496 40.02 10.21 -19.61
CA LEU A 496 41.31 10.83 -19.32
C LEU A 496 42.21 9.97 -18.41
N ASN A 497 41.95 8.67 -18.32
CA ASN A 497 42.87 7.76 -17.65
C ASN A 497 43.93 7.30 -18.61
N GLU A 498 45.17 7.27 -18.15
CA GLU A 498 46.29 6.70 -18.86
C GLU A 498 46.26 5.17 -18.73
N VAL A 499 45.88 4.47 -19.82
CA VAL A 499 45.43 3.07 -19.73
C VAL A 499 46.35 2.07 -20.43
N ALA A 500 47.20 2.49 -21.35
CA ALA A 500 48.10 1.61 -22.03
C ALA A 500 49.44 2.29 -22.31
N PHE A 501 50.52 1.66 -21.87
CA PHE A 501 51.90 2.10 -22.11
C PHE A 501 52.55 1.20 -23.17
N SER A 502 53.35 1.83 -24.05
CA SER A 502 54.15 1.11 -25.01
C SER A 502 55.37 0.46 -24.36
N ASN A 503 56.06 -0.40 -25.13
CA ASN A 503 57.43 -0.72 -24.89
C ASN A 503 58.31 0.56 -24.97
N PHE A 504 59.53 0.46 -24.49
CA PHE A 504 60.55 1.51 -24.72
C PHE A 504 61.13 1.35 -26.11
N GLY A 505 61.39 2.47 -26.79
CA GLY A 505 62.14 2.53 -28.03
C GLY A 505 63.36 3.44 -27.85
N GLN A 506 64.54 3.01 -28.24
CA GLN A 506 65.79 3.76 -28.09
C GLN A 506 66.37 4.13 -29.42
N SER A 507 66.86 5.38 -29.60
CA SER A 507 67.64 5.77 -30.75
C SER A 507 69.08 5.22 -30.68
N ILE A 508 69.63 4.82 -31.81
CA ILE A 508 71.00 4.40 -31.86
C ILE A 508 71.93 5.66 -31.90
N PHE A 509 72.80 5.78 -30.92
CA PHE A 509 73.83 6.76 -30.87
C PHE A 509 75.11 6.07 -31.31
N LEU A 510 75.77 6.61 -32.36
CA LEU A 510 77.02 6.13 -32.92
C LEU A 510 78.10 7.11 -32.56
N ASP A 511 79.18 6.63 -31.93
CA ASP A 511 80.36 7.40 -31.60
C ASP A 511 81.61 6.70 -32.12
N GLY A 512 82.65 7.45 -32.36
CA GLY A 512 83.88 6.87 -32.86
C GLY A 512 85.07 7.80 -32.78
N ASN A 513 86.22 7.20 -32.60
CA ASN A 513 87.48 7.91 -32.63
C ASN A 513 88.49 7.23 -33.59
N SER A 514 89.41 8.00 -34.16
CA SER A 514 90.50 7.50 -35.02
C SER A 514 91.81 7.48 -34.24
N GLU A 515 92.42 6.31 -34.18
CA GLU A 515 93.75 6.12 -33.63
C GLU A 515 94.77 6.03 -34.78
N ASP A 516 95.88 6.74 -34.69
CA ASP A 516 96.99 6.69 -35.59
C ASP A 516 96.68 6.80 -37.10
N TYR A 517 95.58 7.49 -37.46
CA TYR A 517 95.04 7.71 -38.81
C TYR A 517 94.74 6.45 -39.64
N LEU A 518 94.82 5.25 -39.03
CA LEU A 518 94.63 3.97 -39.72
C LEU A 518 93.57 3.06 -39.06
N ILE A 519 93.24 3.31 -37.77
CA ILE A 519 92.34 2.52 -37.03
C ILE A 519 91.16 3.41 -36.54
N ASN A 520 89.96 3.05 -36.89
CA ASN A 520 88.77 3.70 -36.39
C ASN A 520 88.06 2.75 -35.39
N ASN A 521 87.92 3.25 -34.18
CA ASN A 521 87.09 2.57 -33.16
C ASN A 521 85.71 3.14 -33.22
N ILE A 522 84.72 2.29 -33.45
CA ILE A 522 83.32 2.66 -33.57
C ILE A 522 82.58 1.96 -32.46
N VAL A 523 81.76 2.70 -31.69
CA VAL A 523 80.88 2.20 -30.64
C VAL A 523 79.47 2.75 -30.84
N TRP A 524 78.46 1.99 -30.52
CA TRP A 524 77.11 2.46 -30.61
C TRP A 524 76.29 2.01 -29.41
N SER A 525 75.16 2.72 -29.12
CA SER A 525 74.17 2.30 -28.15
C SER A 525 73.31 1.17 -28.75
N PRO A 526 73.07 0.05 -28.02
CA PRO A 526 72.30 -1.02 -28.56
C PRO A 526 70.84 -0.54 -28.72
N TYR A 527 70.13 -0.97 -29.78
CA TYR A 527 68.69 -0.79 -29.90
C TYR A 527 68.03 -1.76 -28.96
N GLN A 528 67.07 -1.28 -28.15
CA GLN A 528 66.41 -2.09 -27.09
C GLN A 528 64.93 -2.26 -27.34
N ASN A 529 64.40 -3.35 -26.81
CA ASN A 529 62.95 -3.61 -26.65
C ASN A 529 62.18 -3.80 -27.96
N TRP A 530 62.82 -4.23 -29.06
CA TRP A 530 62.03 -4.88 -30.11
C TRP A 530 61.55 -6.26 -29.63
N GLU A 531 60.33 -6.64 -30.04
CA GLU A 531 59.67 -7.87 -29.60
C GLU A 531 60.51 -9.14 -29.81
N ASN A 532 61.27 -9.19 -30.93
CA ASN A 532 62.10 -10.33 -31.27
C ASN A 532 63.65 -9.99 -31.12
N GLY A 533 63.97 -8.85 -30.51
CA GLY A 533 65.33 -8.40 -30.39
C GLY A 533 65.89 -7.82 -31.70
N VAL A 534 67.19 -7.57 -31.71
CA VAL A 534 67.95 -7.11 -32.89
C VAL A 534 68.66 -8.31 -33.51
N GLU A 535 68.45 -8.54 -34.79
CA GLU A 535 69.04 -9.66 -35.50
C GLU A 535 70.46 -9.34 -35.87
N THR A 536 70.74 -8.15 -36.45
CA THR A 536 72.04 -7.72 -36.89
C THR A 536 72.23 -6.20 -36.79
N TYR A 537 73.45 -5.73 -36.69
CA TYR A 537 73.84 -4.34 -36.86
C TYR A 537 74.71 -4.21 -38.11
N GLU A 538 74.25 -3.43 -39.08
CA GLU A 538 75.04 -3.13 -40.28
C GLU A 538 75.76 -1.79 -40.10
N ILE A 539 77.05 -1.78 -40.28
CA ILE A 539 77.87 -0.57 -40.29
C ILE A 539 78.07 -0.14 -41.72
N LEU A 540 77.57 1.04 -42.04
CA LEU A 540 77.63 1.62 -43.36
C LEU A 540 78.65 2.79 -43.41
N THR A 541 79.40 2.89 -44.44
CA THR A 541 80.30 4.03 -44.67
C THR A 541 79.82 4.87 -45.83
N LEU A 542 79.99 6.19 -45.70
CA LEU A 542 79.72 7.14 -46.80
C LEU A 542 81.02 7.61 -47.42
N ASN A 543 81.23 7.32 -48.69
CA ASN A 543 82.41 7.78 -49.44
C ASN A 543 82.12 9.19 -49.98
N ASN A 544 82.99 10.16 -49.61
CA ASN A 544 82.87 11.55 -50.06
C ASN A 544 83.01 11.75 -51.56
N LEU A 545 83.58 10.77 -52.27
CA LEU A 545 83.77 10.83 -53.74
C LEU A 545 82.54 10.22 -54.49
N ASN A 546 81.80 9.41 -53.85
CA ASN A 546 80.58 8.83 -54.37
C ASN A 546 79.53 8.73 -53.20
N PRO A 547 78.56 9.64 -53.10
CA PRO A 547 77.69 9.75 -51.92
C PRO A 547 76.65 8.62 -51.87
N THR A 548 77.13 7.38 -51.87
CA THR A 548 76.33 6.16 -51.60
C THR A 548 76.87 5.48 -50.36
N PHE A 549 75.93 4.98 -49.53
CA PHE A 549 76.32 4.16 -48.38
C PHE A 549 76.77 2.78 -48.87
N GLU A 550 77.92 2.35 -48.42
CA GLU A 550 78.51 1.03 -48.71
C GLU A 550 78.55 0.24 -47.40
N LEU A 551 78.14 -1.04 -47.42
CA LEU A 551 78.21 -1.92 -46.26
C LEU A 551 79.68 -2.15 -45.92
N LEU A 552 80.06 -1.78 -44.68
CA LEU A 552 81.38 -2.01 -44.16
C LEU A 552 81.48 -3.35 -43.43
N ILE A 553 80.48 -3.66 -42.59
CA ILE A 553 80.43 -4.91 -41.80
C ILE A 553 79.02 -5.19 -41.38
N ASP A 554 78.67 -6.47 -41.26
CA ASP A 554 77.42 -7.02 -40.71
C ASP A 554 77.79 -7.80 -39.43
N LEU A 555 77.18 -7.40 -38.27
CA LEU A 555 77.51 -7.93 -36.93
C LEU A 555 76.27 -8.50 -36.20
#